data_a396ecaa828565e762e1e31fdefc95c2
#
_entry.id   a396ecaa828565e762e1e31fdefc95c2
#
_cell.length_a   1.000
_cell.length_b   1.000
_cell.length_c   1.000
_cell.angle_alpha   90.00
_cell.angle_beta   90.00
_cell.angle_gamma   90.00
#
_symmetry.space_group_name_H-M   'P 1'
#
loop_
_entity.id
_entity.type
_entity.pdbx_description
1 polymer ?
#
loop_
_entity_poly.entity_id
_entity_poly.type
_entity_poly.pdbx_seq_one_letter_code
_entity_poly.pdbx_strand_id
1 'polypeptide(L)'
;MHHCFHHIPKTGGSSLRIRLEDRADKKQISKLDYAVGHNTTAKTPGTHFVWLRDPLDRDISHFNYDMEKDEAQANTFEESCKLLAGNFMTLWIYKDYLLSDPTDDVETKYQSVRQALKDNFVKVFSIENFEQSWNEVADILKVDREPRLNTNRSNEDYKKYANRKNLSEEFISWHKDYNSYDYLLYEEFCT
;
A
#
# COMPACT_ATOMS: atom_id res chain seq x y z
N MET A 1 -0.61 23.32 -5.87
CA MET A 1 -1.64 22.27 -6.00
C MET A 1 -1.32 21.23 -4.93
N HIS A 2 -2.28 20.85 -4.09
CA HIS A 2 -2.01 19.89 -3.02
C HIS A 2 -2.09 18.46 -3.54
N HIS A 3 -1.13 17.60 -3.15
CA HIS A 3 -1.03 16.21 -3.57
C HIS A 3 -1.23 15.28 -2.38
N CYS A 4 -2.19 14.38 -2.48
CA CYS A 4 -2.61 13.46 -1.43
C CYS A 4 -2.14 12.05 -1.77
N PHE A 5 -1.25 11.51 -0.96
CA PHE A 5 -0.75 10.14 -1.11
C PHE A 5 -1.38 9.27 -0.03
N HIS A 6 -2.45 8.56 -0.40
CA HIS A 6 -3.14 7.67 0.52
C HIS A 6 -2.25 6.47 0.85
N HIS A 7 -1.96 6.29 2.14
CA HIS A 7 -1.04 5.27 2.60
C HIS A 7 -1.78 4.05 3.16
N ILE A 8 -1.82 2.99 2.38
CA ILE A 8 -2.18 1.66 2.87
C ILE A 8 -0.96 1.07 3.58
N PRO A 9 -1.10 0.47 4.78
CA PRO A 9 0.02 -0.17 5.47
C PRO A 9 0.73 -1.22 4.61
N LYS A 10 2.06 -1.16 4.59
CA LYS A 10 2.96 -2.09 3.88
C LYS A 10 2.95 -2.00 2.34
N THR A 11 2.43 -0.90 1.77
CA THR A 11 2.50 -0.60 0.33
C THR A 11 3.50 0.51 -0.03
N GLY A 12 4.53 0.74 0.79
CA GLY A 12 5.65 1.63 0.44
C GLY A 12 5.54 3.08 0.90
N GLY A 13 4.54 3.44 1.71
CA GLY A 13 4.34 4.82 2.17
C GLY A 13 5.51 5.43 2.92
N SER A 14 6.28 4.64 3.68
CA SER A 14 7.50 5.13 4.35
C SER A 14 8.58 5.52 3.34
N SER A 15 8.79 4.72 2.29
CA SER A 15 9.75 5.02 1.23
C SER A 15 9.37 6.28 0.46
N LEU A 16 8.08 6.44 0.17
CA LEU A 16 7.55 7.65 -0.47
C LEU A 16 7.74 8.88 0.41
N ARG A 17 7.40 8.78 1.71
CA ARG A 17 7.55 9.89 2.66
C ARG A 17 9.00 10.38 2.72
N ILE A 18 9.97 9.46 2.86
CA ILE A 18 11.40 9.80 2.90
C ILE A 18 11.81 10.57 1.64
N ARG A 19 11.35 10.15 0.46
CA ARG A 19 11.67 10.85 -0.79
C ARG A 19 11.06 12.24 -0.86
N LEU A 20 9.81 12.40 -0.48
CA LEU A 20 9.14 13.70 -0.46
C LEU A 20 9.77 14.65 0.56
N GLU A 21 10.14 14.15 1.74
CA GLU A 21 10.85 14.92 2.76
C GLU A 21 12.22 15.39 2.24
N ASP A 22 13.00 14.52 1.58
CA ASP A 22 14.28 14.91 0.95
C ASP A 22 14.08 16.01 -0.11
N ARG A 23 13.03 15.93 -0.95
CA ARG A 23 12.72 16.97 -1.93
C ARG A 23 12.28 18.28 -1.27
N ALA A 24 11.55 18.19 -0.17
CA ALA A 24 11.17 19.37 0.60
C ALA A 24 12.39 20.03 1.29
N ASP A 25 13.29 19.25 1.84
CA ASP A 25 14.52 19.76 2.45
C ASP A 25 15.46 20.42 1.41
N LYS A 26 15.48 19.93 0.17
CA LYS A 26 16.13 20.53 -0.99
C LYS A 26 15.35 21.72 -1.59
N LYS A 27 14.25 22.13 -1.00
CA LYS A 27 13.36 23.24 -1.42
C LYS A 27 12.77 23.07 -2.83
N GLN A 28 12.63 21.84 -3.31
CA GLN A 28 12.01 21.55 -4.60
C GLN A 28 10.49 21.50 -4.51
N ILE A 29 9.93 21.18 -3.34
CA ILE A 29 8.51 21.19 -3.04
C ILE A 29 8.28 21.71 -1.63
N SER A 30 7.14 22.34 -1.36
CA SER A 30 6.77 22.73 0.00
C SER A 30 6.14 21.56 0.75
N LYS A 31 6.41 21.44 2.04
CA LYS A 31 5.72 20.49 2.93
C LYS A 31 4.20 20.74 3.00
N LEU A 32 3.74 21.91 2.55
CA LEU A 32 2.32 22.24 2.45
C LEU A 32 1.67 21.79 1.14
N ASP A 33 2.47 21.37 0.16
CA ASP A 33 1.97 20.93 -1.14
C ASP A 33 1.64 19.45 -1.22
N TYR A 34 1.98 18.67 -0.19
CA TYR A 34 1.69 17.23 -0.16
C TYR A 34 1.29 16.73 1.23
N ALA A 35 0.51 15.67 1.25
CA ALA A 35 0.21 14.87 2.44
C ALA A 35 0.47 13.40 2.14
N VAL A 36 1.19 12.72 3.04
CA VAL A 36 1.37 11.26 3.00
C VAL A 36 0.87 10.68 4.32
N GLY A 37 -0.13 9.84 4.27
CA GLY A 37 -0.61 9.21 5.50
C GLY A 37 -1.99 8.60 5.40
N HIS A 38 -2.43 8.14 6.56
CA HIS A 38 -3.74 7.52 6.75
C HIS A 38 -4.88 8.55 6.86
N ASN A 39 -4.57 9.83 6.99
CA ASN A 39 -5.55 10.90 7.16
C ASN A 39 -5.99 11.55 5.84
N THR A 40 -5.49 11.09 4.70
CA THR A 40 -6.00 11.54 3.39
C THR A 40 -7.26 10.77 3.05
N THR A 41 -8.35 11.48 2.80
CA THR A 41 -9.65 10.89 2.48
C THR A 41 -10.16 11.39 1.15
N ALA A 42 -11.21 10.80 0.61
CA ALA A 42 -11.86 11.27 -0.62
C ALA A 42 -12.34 12.73 -0.55
N LYS A 43 -12.52 13.26 0.67
CA LYS A 43 -12.92 14.66 0.92
C LYS A 43 -11.72 15.61 1.03
N THR A 44 -10.50 15.11 1.12
CA THR A 44 -9.29 15.95 1.19
C THR A 44 -9.09 16.63 -0.16
N PRO A 45 -9.03 17.97 -0.22
CA PRO A 45 -8.83 18.66 -1.50
C PRO A 45 -7.45 18.36 -2.08
N GLY A 46 -7.37 18.00 -3.35
CA GLY A 46 -6.10 17.78 -4.02
C GLY A 46 -6.13 16.68 -5.07
N THR A 47 -4.94 16.34 -5.53
CA THR A 47 -4.71 15.25 -6.49
C THR A 47 -4.34 13.98 -5.72
N HIS A 48 -5.09 12.92 -5.87
CA HIS A 48 -4.94 11.69 -5.08
C HIS A 48 -4.13 10.63 -5.80
N PHE A 49 -3.26 9.96 -5.03
CA PHE A 49 -2.41 8.85 -5.46
C PHE A 49 -2.44 7.74 -4.41
N VAL A 50 -2.30 6.50 -4.86
CA VAL A 50 -2.19 5.33 -3.98
C VAL A 50 -1.24 4.31 -4.58
N TRP A 51 -0.55 3.55 -3.71
CA TRP A 51 0.19 2.36 -4.07
C TRP A 51 -0.52 1.13 -3.56
N LEU A 52 -0.68 0.16 -4.45
CA LEU A 52 -1.08 -1.20 -4.12
C LEU A 52 0.16 -2.10 -4.10
N ARG A 53 -0.01 -3.27 -3.56
CA ARG A 53 1.00 -4.32 -3.50
C ARG A 53 0.37 -5.67 -3.78
N ASP A 54 1.15 -6.65 -4.33
CA ASP A 54 0.69 -8.04 -4.34
C ASP A 54 0.19 -8.42 -2.94
N PRO A 55 -1.07 -8.92 -2.81
CA PRO A 55 -1.70 -9.15 -1.50
C PRO A 55 -0.90 -10.07 -0.59
N LEU A 56 -0.32 -11.15 -1.12
CA LEU A 56 0.51 -12.07 -0.34
C LEU A 56 1.82 -11.40 0.12
N ASP A 57 2.48 -10.66 -0.74
CA ASP A 57 3.72 -9.95 -0.38
C ASP A 57 3.46 -8.79 0.60
N ARG A 58 2.25 -8.19 0.56
CA ARG A 58 1.81 -7.23 1.56
C ARG A 58 1.69 -7.88 2.93
N ASP A 59 1.00 -9.03 3.00
CA ASP A 59 0.76 -9.75 4.25
C ASP A 59 2.06 -10.32 4.83
N ILE A 60 2.94 -10.88 4.00
CA ILE A 60 4.29 -11.28 4.41
C ILE A 60 5.05 -10.10 5.01
N SER A 61 4.98 -8.93 4.38
CA SER A 61 5.65 -7.72 4.89
C SER A 61 5.06 -7.24 6.22
N HIS A 62 3.75 -7.40 6.42
CA HIS A 62 3.07 -7.05 7.66
C HIS A 62 3.51 -7.97 8.80
N PHE A 63 3.41 -9.27 8.59
CA PHE A 63 3.82 -10.26 9.57
C PHE A 63 5.29 -10.11 9.99
N ASN A 64 6.20 -9.97 9.02
CA ASN A 64 7.62 -9.75 9.34
C ASN A 64 7.84 -8.47 10.17
N TYR A 65 7.10 -7.41 9.90
CA TYR A 65 7.16 -6.17 10.66
C TYR A 65 6.66 -6.36 12.10
N ASP A 66 5.53 -7.04 12.28
CA ASP A 66 4.94 -7.29 13.60
C ASP A 66 5.86 -8.20 14.44
N MET A 67 6.47 -9.22 13.81
CA MET A 67 7.47 -10.07 14.46
C MET A 67 8.71 -9.29 14.90
N GLU A 68 9.20 -8.35 14.11
CA GLU A 68 10.33 -7.48 14.48
C GLU A 68 10.01 -6.55 15.65
N LYS A 69 8.73 -6.19 15.82
CA LYS A 69 8.23 -5.28 16.86
C LYS A 69 7.74 -5.99 18.11
N ASP A 70 7.74 -7.32 18.10
CA ASP A 70 7.13 -8.14 19.15
C ASP A 70 5.61 -7.85 19.32
N GLU A 71 4.96 -7.52 18.20
CA GLU A 71 3.54 -7.18 18.11
C GLU A 71 2.71 -8.29 17.43
N ALA A 72 3.37 -9.36 16.95
CA ALA A 72 2.70 -10.43 16.23
C ALA A 72 1.72 -11.20 17.14
N GLN A 73 0.50 -11.40 16.63
CA GLN A 73 -0.57 -12.10 17.34
C GLN A 73 -0.53 -13.63 17.10
N ALA A 74 0.36 -14.11 16.26
CA ALA A 74 0.53 -15.52 15.92
C ALA A 74 2.01 -15.87 15.79
N ASN A 75 2.34 -17.14 15.99
CA ASN A 75 3.71 -17.62 15.89
C ASN A 75 4.13 -17.94 14.45
N THR A 76 3.17 -18.19 13.58
CA THR A 76 3.40 -18.49 12.16
C THR A 76 2.64 -17.52 11.27
N PHE A 77 3.14 -17.34 10.06
CA PHE A 77 2.48 -16.50 9.06
C PHE A 77 1.10 -17.02 8.67
N GLU A 78 0.96 -18.33 8.53
CA GLU A 78 -0.31 -18.97 8.17
C GLU A 78 -1.39 -18.78 9.25
N GLU A 79 -1.01 -18.86 10.53
CA GLU A 79 -1.91 -18.54 11.64
C GLU A 79 -2.29 -17.06 11.63
N SER A 80 -1.32 -16.17 11.43
CA SER A 80 -1.56 -14.73 11.35
C SER A 80 -2.57 -14.38 10.25
N CYS A 81 -2.42 -14.93 9.05
CA CYS A 81 -3.38 -14.69 7.96
C CYS A 81 -4.81 -15.16 8.28
N LYS A 82 -4.96 -16.22 9.07
CA LYS A 82 -6.28 -16.73 9.48
C LYS A 82 -6.95 -15.89 10.57
N LEU A 83 -6.17 -15.14 11.35
CA LEU A 83 -6.68 -14.23 12.38
C LEU A 83 -7.12 -12.88 11.80
N LEU A 84 -6.54 -12.46 10.70
CA LEU A 84 -6.84 -11.20 10.05
C LEU A 84 -8.06 -11.33 9.12
N ALA A 85 -8.81 -10.26 8.99
CA ALA A 85 -9.83 -10.17 7.94
C ALA A 85 -9.16 -10.17 6.57
N GLY A 86 -9.66 -11.00 5.64
CA GLY A 86 -9.20 -10.98 4.25
C GLY A 86 -9.49 -9.66 3.56
N ASN A 87 -8.89 -9.45 2.39
CA ASN A 87 -9.09 -8.26 1.55
C ASN A 87 -8.71 -6.95 2.24
N PHE A 88 -7.55 -6.94 2.88
CA PHE A 88 -7.08 -5.83 3.72
C PHE A 88 -7.02 -4.49 2.97
N MET A 89 -6.49 -4.45 1.74
CA MET A 89 -6.37 -3.19 0.99
C MET A 89 -7.75 -2.64 0.62
N THR A 90 -8.66 -3.51 0.20
CA THR A 90 -10.06 -3.16 -0.06
C THR A 90 -10.72 -2.57 1.18
N LEU A 91 -10.63 -3.28 2.32
CA LEU A 91 -11.23 -2.82 3.57
C LEU A 91 -10.61 -1.52 4.06
N TRP A 92 -9.30 -1.34 3.90
CA TRP A 92 -8.59 -0.13 4.29
C TRP A 92 -9.03 1.09 3.48
N ILE A 93 -9.06 0.98 2.15
CA ILE A 93 -9.51 2.09 1.29
C ILE A 93 -10.97 2.40 1.58
N TYR A 94 -11.81 1.40 1.75
CA TYR A 94 -13.23 1.58 2.02
C TYR A 94 -13.47 2.34 3.32
N LYS A 95 -12.79 1.93 4.40
CA LYS A 95 -12.94 2.52 5.73
C LYS A 95 -12.25 3.89 5.84
N ASP A 96 -10.96 3.95 5.51
CA ASP A 96 -10.12 5.10 5.84
C ASP A 96 -10.10 6.17 4.75
N TYR A 97 -10.28 5.79 3.48
CA TYR A 97 -10.33 6.75 2.38
C TYR A 97 -11.76 7.19 2.07
N LEU A 98 -12.68 6.26 1.85
CA LEU A 98 -14.07 6.58 1.52
C LEU A 98 -14.90 7.00 2.73
N LEU A 99 -14.49 6.63 3.95
CA LEU A 99 -15.22 6.87 5.20
C LEU A 99 -16.63 6.27 5.16
N SER A 100 -16.77 5.11 4.54
CA SER A 100 -18.05 4.43 4.29
C SER A 100 -18.45 3.50 5.44
N ASP A 101 -19.72 3.07 5.46
CA ASP A 101 -20.27 2.25 6.53
C ASP A 101 -19.59 0.87 6.59
N PRO A 102 -19.01 0.48 7.72
CA PRO A 102 -18.34 -0.81 7.85
C PRO A 102 -19.28 -2.02 7.76
N THR A 103 -20.59 -1.83 7.86
CA THR A 103 -21.60 -2.91 7.87
C THR A 103 -21.89 -3.48 6.47
N ASP A 104 -21.48 -2.81 5.39
CA ASP A 104 -21.65 -3.33 4.04
C ASP A 104 -20.93 -4.67 3.85
N ASP A 105 -21.46 -5.51 2.96
CA ASP A 105 -20.80 -6.75 2.57
C ASP A 105 -19.51 -6.47 1.79
N VAL A 106 -18.65 -7.47 1.69
CA VAL A 106 -17.31 -7.30 1.09
C VAL A 106 -17.37 -7.03 -0.42
N GLU A 107 -18.38 -7.56 -1.12
CA GLU A 107 -18.60 -7.29 -2.56
C GLU A 107 -18.94 -5.81 -2.78
N THR A 108 -19.88 -5.28 -2.01
CA THR A 108 -20.26 -3.86 -2.04
C THR A 108 -19.06 -2.96 -1.75
N LYS A 109 -18.24 -3.33 -0.76
CA LYS A 109 -16.99 -2.62 -0.44
C LYS A 109 -16.02 -2.62 -1.63
N TYR A 110 -15.80 -3.80 -2.24
CA TYR A 110 -14.94 -3.94 -3.40
C TYR A 110 -15.39 -3.06 -4.57
N GLN A 111 -16.68 -3.10 -4.93
CA GLN A 111 -17.20 -2.30 -6.04
C GLN A 111 -17.04 -0.78 -5.77
N SER A 112 -17.30 -0.36 -4.55
CA SER A 112 -17.13 1.04 -4.15
C SER A 112 -15.66 1.48 -4.23
N VAL A 113 -14.74 0.64 -3.75
CA VAL A 113 -13.29 0.90 -3.82
C VAL A 113 -12.80 0.91 -5.27
N ARG A 114 -13.21 -0.08 -6.06
CA ARG A 114 -12.86 -0.16 -7.48
C ARG A 114 -13.30 1.09 -8.25
N GLN A 115 -14.52 1.57 -7.99
CA GLN A 115 -15.02 2.80 -8.59
C GLN A 115 -14.23 4.02 -8.12
N ALA A 116 -13.93 4.11 -6.82
CA ALA A 116 -13.14 5.21 -6.27
C ALA A 116 -11.71 5.25 -6.84
N LEU A 117 -11.07 4.09 -7.04
CA LEU A 117 -9.76 4.03 -7.68
C LEU A 117 -9.76 4.58 -9.11
N LYS A 118 -10.88 4.45 -9.83
CA LYS A 118 -11.05 5.02 -11.18
C LYS A 118 -11.35 6.51 -11.18
N ASP A 119 -12.20 6.96 -10.27
CA ASP A 119 -12.77 8.30 -10.32
C ASP A 119 -11.97 9.34 -9.52
N ASN A 120 -11.41 8.91 -8.38
CA ASN A 120 -10.81 9.83 -7.42
C ASN A 120 -9.29 9.87 -7.50
N PHE A 121 -8.65 8.80 -7.95
CA PHE A 121 -7.20 8.73 -8.04
C PHE A 121 -6.71 9.05 -9.45
N VAL A 122 -5.80 10.00 -9.54
CA VAL A 122 -5.14 10.30 -10.82
C VAL A 122 -4.28 9.14 -11.28
N LYS A 123 -3.68 8.43 -10.31
CA LYS A 123 -2.88 7.24 -10.59
C LYS A 123 -2.92 6.28 -9.42
N VAL A 124 -3.03 5.00 -9.75
CA VAL A 124 -2.78 3.86 -8.86
C VAL A 124 -1.46 3.25 -9.29
N PHE A 125 -0.55 3.03 -8.36
CA PHE A 125 0.79 2.51 -8.61
C PHE A 125 0.99 1.13 -7.99
N SER A 126 1.91 0.35 -8.56
CA SER A 126 2.44 -0.86 -7.95
C SER A 126 3.73 -0.56 -7.18
N ILE A 127 3.84 -1.09 -5.95
CA ILE A 127 5.08 -0.98 -5.16
C ILE A 127 6.22 -1.81 -5.79
N GLU A 128 5.89 -2.86 -6.52
CA GLU A 128 6.85 -3.72 -7.21
C GLU A 128 7.65 -2.92 -8.24
N ASN A 129 7.03 -1.90 -8.83
CA ASN A 129 7.63 -0.97 -9.79
C ASN A 129 7.89 0.41 -9.15
N PHE A 130 8.30 0.46 -7.88
CA PHE A 130 8.39 1.70 -7.10
C PHE A 130 9.28 2.77 -7.74
N GLU A 131 10.41 2.40 -8.33
CA GLU A 131 11.31 3.37 -8.98
C GLU A 131 10.66 4.03 -10.21
N GLN A 132 9.95 3.26 -11.01
CA GLN A 132 9.17 3.80 -12.14
C GLN A 132 8.04 4.68 -11.64
N SER A 133 7.30 4.22 -10.64
CA SER A 133 6.21 4.97 -10.01
C SER A 133 6.71 6.29 -9.42
N TRP A 134 7.89 6.28 -8.77
CA TRP A 134 8.51 7.49 -8.25
C TRP A 134 8.86 8.47 -9.37
N ASN A 135 9.40 8.00 -10.48
CA ASN A 135 9.73 8.88 -11.61
C ASN A 135 8.49 9.59 -12.16
N GLU A 136 7.36 8.89 -12.26
CA GLU A 136 6.09 9.48 -12.67
C GLU A 136 5.60 10.52 -11.65
N VAL A 137 5.69 10.21 -10.36
CA VAL A 137 5.35 11.17 -9.29
C VAL A 137 6.27 12.40 -9.34
N ALA A 138 7.57 12.20 -9.50
CA ALA A 138 8.53 13.30 -9.59
C ALA A 138 8.23 14.25 -10.75
N ASP A 139 7.80 13.72 -11.90
CA ASP A 139 7.36 14.52 -13.05
C ASP A 139 6.11 15.34 -12.75
N ILE A 140 5.12 14.72 -12.11
CA ILE A 140 3.87 15.39 -11.72
C ILE A 140 4.17 16.53 -10.72
N LEU A 141 5.04 16.28 -9.77
CA LEU A 141 5.47 17.24 -8.74
C LEU A 141 6.49 18.25 -9.26
N LYS A 142 7.10 18.01 -10.43
CA LYS A 142 8.18 18.79 -11.02
C LYS A 142 9.42 18.88 -10.10
N VAL A 143 9.79 17.75 -9.51
CA VAL A 143 10.96 17.57 -8.66
C VAL A 143 11.97 16.63 -9.31
N ASP A 144 13.21 16.61 -8.83
CA ASP A 144 14.24 15.73 -9.36
C ASP A 144 13.93 14.26 -9.13
N ARG A 145 14.20 13.44 -10.17
CA ARG A 145 14.05 11.99 -10.16
C ARG A 145 15.20 11.25 -9.48
N GLU A 146 16.14 11.96 -8.82
CA GLU A 146 17.35 11.34 -8.26
C GLU A 146 17.10 9.95 -7.65
N PRO A 147 18.01 9.00 -7.92
CA PRO A 147 17.87 7.65 -7.45
C PRO A 147 17.93 7.61 -5.91
N ARG A 148 17.35 6.57 -5.40
CA ARG A 148 17.23 6.15 -4.03
C ARG A 148 18.41 6.55 -3.15
N LEU A 149 18.20 7.36 -2.14
CA LEU A 149 18.94 7.23 -0.90
C LEU A 149 18.73 5.79 -0.43
N ASN A 150 19.81 5.08 -0.21
CA ASN A 150 19.82 3.64 0.08
C ASN A 150 19.16 3.37 1.45
N THR A 151 17.83 3.52 1.51
CA THR A 151 17.01 3.26 2.69
C THR A 151 16.57 1.79 2.76
N ASN A 152 17.15 0.96 1.89
CA ASN A 152 16.93 -0.47 1.93
C ASN A 152 17.51 -1.05 3.21
N ARG A 153 16.64 -1.31 4.15
CA ARG A 153 16.80 -2.52 4.93
C ARG A 153 16.94 -3.65 3.92
N SER A 154 17.99 -4.45 4.02
CA SER A 154 18.26 -5.51 3.05
C SER A 154 17.00 -6.34 2.84
N ASN A 155 16.71 -6.73 1.60
CA ASN A 155 15.56 -7.59 1.30
C ASN A 155 15.58 -8.91 2.11
N GLU A 156 16.71 -9.29 2.66
CA GLU A 156 16.91 -10.50 3.48
C GLU A 156 16.40 -10.32 4.91
N ASP A 157 16.61 -9.15 5.54
CA ASP A 157 16.13 -8.89 6.90
C ASP A 157 14.59 -8.84 6.96
N TYR A 158 13.93 -8.34 5.90
CA TYR A 158 12.46 -8.27 5.81
C TYR A 158 11.77 -9.62 5.55
N LYS A 159 12.50 -10.69 5.29
CA LYS A 159 11.97 -12.02 5.00
C LYS A 159 12.41 -13.05 6.04
N LYS A 160 12.82 -12.57 7.22
CA LYS A 160 13.39 -13.41 8.28
C LYS A 160 12.36 -14.40 8.84
N TYR A 161 11.13 -13.99 9.04
CA TYR A 161 10.10 -14.80 9.70
C TYR A 161 9.16 -15.47 8.72
N ALA A 162 8.81 -14.79 7.62
CA ALA A 162 7.99 -15.34 6.54
C ALA A 162 8.56 -14.98 5.17
N ASN A 163 8.52 -15.95 4.23
CA ASN A 163 8.99 -15.79 2.87
C ASN A 163 8.11 -16.59 1.93
N ARG A 164 7.64 -16.00 0.83
CA ARG A 164 6.80 -16.64 -0.19
C ARG A 164 7.36 -17.98 -0.68
N LYS A 165 8.68 -18.10 -0.79
CA LYS A 165 9.36 -19.33 -1.25
C LYS A 165 9.18 -20.52 -0.32
N ASN A 166 8.83 -20.27 0.94
CA ASN A 166 8.68 -21.29 1.98
C ASN A 166 7.20 -21.69 2.18
N LEU A 167 6.27 -21.07 1.47
CA LEU A 167 4.85 -21.34 1.60
C LEU A 167 4.43 -22.48 0.65
N SER A 168 3.50 -23.32 1.10
CA SER A 168 2.93 -24.35 0.25
C SER A 168 2.01 -23.74 -0.83
N GLU A 169 1.90 -24.42 -1.96
CA GLU A 169 0.97 -24.01 -3.03
C GLU A 169 -0.48 -24.04 -2.55
N GLU A 170 -0.83 -24.99 -1.68
CA GLU A 170 -2.15 -25.07 -1.07
C GLU A 170 -2.47 -23.82 -0.24
N PHE A 171 -1.51 -23.35 0.59
CA PHE A 171 -1.69 -22.13 1.35
C PHE A 171 -1.78 -20.90 0.44
N ILE A 172 -0.94 -20.82 -0.59
CA ILE A 172 -0.98 -19.71 -1.56
C ILE A 172 -2.32 -19.65 -2.27
N SER A 173 -2.88 -20.81 -2.66
CA SER A 173 -4.22 -20.89 -3.26
C SER A 173 -5.30 -20.45 -2.29
N TRP A 174 -5.26 -20.96 -1.04
CA TRP A 174 -6.19 -20.54 0.01
C TRP A 174 -6.11 -19.03 0.25
N HIS A 175 -4.91 -18.48 0.34
CA HIS A 175 -4.70 -17.04 0.55
C HIS A 175 -5.28 -16.21 -0.60
N LYS A 176 -5.14 -16.69 -1.85
CA LYS A 176 -5.71 -16.03 -3.03
C LYS A 176 -7.24 -16.02 -2.97
N ASP A 177 -7.86 -17.11 -2.62
CA ASP A 177 -9.31 -17.21 -2.47
C ASP A 177 -9.82 -16.30 -1.34
N TYR A 178 -9.13 -16.33 -0.20
CA TYR A 178 -9.48 -15.55 0.99
C TYR A 178 -9.34 -14.03 0.79
N ASN A 179 -8.39 -13.60 -0.07
CA ASN A 179 -8.13 -12.21 -0.41
C ASN A 179 -8.54 -11.86 -1.85
N SER A 180 -9.54 -12.55 -2.40
CA SER A 180 -9.87 -12.50 -3.82
C SER A 180 -10.11 -11.08 -4.36
N TYR A 181 -10.74 -10.20 -3.59
CA TYR A 181 -10.98 -8.82 -4.02
C TYR A 181 -9.72 -7.95 -4.04
N ASP A 182 -8.79 -8.15 -3.13
CA ASP A 182 -7.49 -7.49 -3.18
C ASP A 182 -6.67 -7.93 -4.40
N TYR A 183 -6.74 -9.22 -4.76
CA TYR A 183 -6.11 -9.71 -5.99
C TYR A 183 -6.76 -9.12 -7.24
N LEU A 184 -8.09 -9.03 -7.29
CA LEU A 184 -8.80 -8.39 -8.40
C LEU A 184 -8.42 -6.91 -8.55
N LEU A 185 -8.32 -6.16 -7.44
CA LEU A 185 -7.84 -4.77 -7.50
C LEU A 185 -6.40 -4.69 -8.00
N TYR A 186 -5.52 -5.54 -7.47
CA TYR A 186 -4.13 -5.53 -7.87
C TYR A 186 -3.95 -5.91 -9.35
N GLU A 187 -4.64 -6.93 -9.82
CA GLU A 187 -4.63 -7.35 -11.23
C GLU A 187 -5.18 -6.26 -12.17
N GLU A 188 -6.26 -5.57 -11.79
CA GLU A 188 -6.87 -4.52 -12.64
C GLU A 188 -6.02 -3.24 -12.72
N PHE A 189 -5.33 -2.85 -11.63
CA PHE A 189 -4.68 -1.54 -11.57
C PHE A 189 -3.15 -1.58 -11.62
N CYS A 190 -2.52 -2.74 -11.42
CA CYS A 190 -1.07 -2.85 -11.26
C CYS A 190 -0.39 -3.83 -12.25
N THR A 191 -1.14 -4.61 -13.04
CA THR A 191 -0.63 -5.50 -14.09
C THR A 191 -1.13 -5.07 -15.46
#